data_14192990f24aa43015e46694e6ba6727
#
_entry.id   14192990f24aa43015e46694e6ba6727
#
_cell.length_a   1.000
_cell.length_b   1.000
_cell.length_c   1.000
_cell.angle_alpha   90.00
_cell.angle_beta   90.00
_cell.angle_gamma   90.00
#
_symmetry.space_group_name_H-M   'P 1'
#
loop_
_entity.id
_entity.type
_entity.pdbx_description
1 polymer ?
#
loop_
_entity_poly.entity_id
_entity_poly.type
_entity_poly.pdbx_seq_one_letter_code
_entity_poly.pdbx_strand_id
1 'polypeptide(L)'
;MKHLLFKPRTEYFAVLLLCFLLASCANGIGGKESKISLNGDELTTIAVSATASYREKFAAEELASYLNKITGKELSVITVDSSMVPDGTIAIGELSVSSGMISREELGPIGEDGFVINIADNKGAICGWRDLGTVYGVYELLKQVGVKFYAEDCEIIPSKSKLKIPELHLAIKPHYDLRTIFKYDVYFKGITPSMKLGYTPNDDMGYHGDLGAPGERNWVHSASFMMPYRIFGKEHPEYFALNKSGERVKPGEGPPGHLCLSNMEMRETGAERLLHLIEKQENRTSFVVTQGDGRSNSWCQCSNCKALDAIPGDHMTDRLMDYVNYNARVVNEKYPGKKILTLAYTEATSRPPERVMPDPNVMVMYCPYPPQTPCQSHGLDCPENSQGFAELQGWIEKCP
;
A
#
# COMPACT_ATOMS: atom_id res chain seq x y z
N MET A 1 -26.80 33.47 -47.25
CA MET A 1 -26.80 34.92 -47.53
C MET A 1 -27.65 35.62 -46.51
N LYS A 2 -27.03 36.32 -45.58
CA LYS A 2 -27.44 37.59 -44.94
C LYS A 2 -26.47 37.87 -43.79
N HIS A 3 -25.59 38.82 -44.04
CA HIS A 3 -24.67 39.39 -43.04
C HIS A 3 -25.48 40.14 -41.97
N LEU A 4 -25.17 39.91 -40.69
CA LEU A 4 -25.53 40.78 -39.62
C LEU A 4 -24.26 41.40 -39.04
N LEU A 5 -24.10 42.69 -39.36
CA LEU A 5 -23.10 43.62 -38.86
C LEU A 5 -23.46 43.99 -37.40
N PHE A 6 -22.64 43.69 -36.44
CA PHE A 6 -22.72 44.24 -35.11
C PHE A 6 -21.99 45.58 -35.03
N LYS A 7 -22.70 46.64 -34.67
CA LYS A 7 -22.16 47.95 -34.30
C LYS A 7 -21.69 47.91 -32.83
N PRO A 8 -20.54 48.47 -32.48
CA PRO A 8 -20.12 48.56 -31.07
C PRO A 8 -20.90 49.68 -30.35
N ARG A 9 -21.51 49.34 -29.23
CA ARG A 9 -22.08 50.30 -28.31
C ARG A 9 -21.02 50.83 -27.35
N THR A 10 -20.81 52.15 -27.38
CA THR A 10 -19.89 52.96 -26.59
C THR A 10 -20.31 53.20 -25.13
N GLU A 11 -21.03 52.30 -24.50
CA GLU A 11 -21.57 52.54 -23.13
C GLU A 11 -20.84 51.77 -22.02
N TYR A 12 -19.82 51.01 -22.32
CA TYR A 12 -19.13 50.21 -21.28
C TYR A 12 -17.86 50.87 -20.71
N PHE A 13 -17.49 52.08 -21.16
CA PHE A 13 -16.29 52.76 -20.61
C PHE A 13 -16.51 53.53 -19.31
N ALA A 14 -17.75 53.84 -18.96
CA ALA A 14 -18.06 54.63 -17.75
C ALA A 14 -18.16 53.77 -16.46
N VAL A 15 -18.43 52.45 -16.57
CA VAL A 15 -18.58 51.54 -15.42
C VAL A 15 -17.23 51.00 -14.92
N LEU A 16 -16.24 50.91 -15.79
CA LEU A 16 -14.90 50.43 -15.42
C LEU A 16 -14.07 51.48 -14.65
N LEU A 17 -14.37 52.76 -14.77
CA LEU A 17 -13.65 53.82 -14.04
C LEU A 17 -14.19 54.03 -12.62
N LEU A 18 -15.41 53.60 -12.32
CA LEU A 18 -15.99 53.71 -10.99
C LEU A 18 -15.57 52.55 -10.06
N CYS A 19 -15.18 51.41 -10.63
CA CYS A 19 -14.67 50.28 -9.85
C CYS A 19 -13.22 50.47 -9.39
N PHE A 20 -12.41 51.34 -10.03
CA PHE A 20 -11.04 51.63 -9.62
C PHE A 20 -10.91 52.66 -8.51
N LEU A 21 -11.96 53.45 -8.22
CA LEU A 21 -11.95 54.43 -7.13
C LEU A 21 -12.51 53.91 -5.82
N LEU A 22 -13.11 52.70 -5.78
CA LEU A 22 -13.54 52.04 -4.55
C LEU A 22 -12.55 51.03 -3.99
N ALA A 23 -11.44 50.76 -4.69
CA ALA A 23 -10.38 49.88 -4.23
C ALA A 23 -9.34 50.57 -3.32
N SER A 24 -9.49 51.86 -3.02
CA SER A 24 -8.49 52.62 -2.24
C SER A 24 -8.89 52.93 -0.79
N CYS A 25 -9.97 52.34 -0.27
CA CYS A 25 -10.37 52.51 1.13
C CYS A 25 -10.59 51.17 1.88
N ALA A 26 -9.76 50.16 1.59
CA ALA A 26 -9.65 48.95 2.41
C ALA A 26 -8.35 48.95 3.22
N ASN A 27 -8.06 50.08 3.85
CA ASN A 27 -7.09 50.11 4.94
C ASN A 27 -7.82 49.77 6.24
N GLY A 28 -7.48 48.58 6.81
CA GLY A 28 -7.79 48.33 8.20
C GLY A 28 -8.82 47.24 8.50
N ILE A 29 -8.85 46.14 7.76
CA ILE A 29 -9.25 44.88 8.40
C ILE A 29 -7.97 44.31 8.95
N GLY A 30 -7.71 44.49 10.22
CA GLY A 30 -6.64 43.77 10.93
C GLY A 30 -6.87 42.29 10.76
N GLY A 31 -6.21 41.69 9.77
CA GLY A 31 -6.19 40.26 9.57
C GLY A 31 -5.76 39.66 10.91
N LYS A 32 -6.59 38.83 11.52
CA LYS A 32 -6.19 38.10 12.72
C LYS A 32 -4.94 37.34 12.33
N GLU A 33 -3.82 37.71 12.96
CA GLU A 33 -2.53 37.10 12.76
C GLU A 33 -2.67 35.59 12.96
N SER A 34 -2.38 34.83 11.91
CA SER A 34 -2.47 33.36 11.94
C SER A 34 -1.38 32.82 12.82
N LYS A 35 -1.73 32.03 13.83
CA LYS A 35 -0.78 31.49 14.80
C LYS A 35 -0.99 29.99 14.97
N ILE A 36 0.11 29.23 14.92
CA ILE A 36 0.16 27.82 15.34
C ILE A 36 1.02 27.78 16.61
N SER A 37 0.46 27.27 17.69
CA SER A 37 1.21 27.09 18.95
C SER A 37 1.48 25.62 19.21
N LEU A 38 2.70 25.33 19.56
CA LEU A 38 3.19 24.03 19.97
C LEU A 38 3.40 24.07 21.49
N ASN A 39 2.45 23.52 22.22
CA ASN A 39 2.42 23.47 23.69
C ASN A 39 2.73 24.80 24.43
N GLY A 40 2.54 25.95 23.80
CA GLY A 40 2.78 27.28 24.43
C GLY A 40 3.51 28.21 23.49
N ASP A 41 4.60 27.79 22.91
CA ASP A 41 5.37 28.58 21.97
C ASP A 41 4.79 28.50 20.54
N GLU A 42 5.18 29.46 19.74
CA GLU A 42 4.77 29.49 18.34
C GLU A 42 5.56 28.48 17.52
N LEU A 43 4.84 27.62 16.80
CA LEU A 43 5.45 26.76 15.78
C LEU A 43 5.90 27.63 14.60
N THR A 44 7.18 27.61 14.31
CA THR A 44 7.80 28.39 13.22
C THR A 44 8.42 27.52 12.15
N THR A 45 8.85 26.31 12.52
CA THR A 45 9.74 25.52 11.68
C THR A 45 9.40 24.03 11.75
N ILE A 46 9.55 23.37 10.61
CA ILE A 46 9.60 21.92 10.50
C ILE A 46 11.01 21.56 10.03
N ALA A 47 11.66 20.61 10.67
CA ALA A 47 13.06 20.30 10.41
C ALA A 47 13.27 18.83 10.07
N VAL A 48 14.16 18.56 9.11
CA VAL A 48 14.63 17.23 8.73
C VAL A 48 16.16 17.17 8.82
N SER A 49 16.72 15.97 8.94
CA SER A 49 18.17 15.76 8.84
C SER A 49 18.68 16.09 7.42
N ALA A 50 19.94 16.48 7.29
CA ALA A 50 20.62 16.60 5.99
C ALA A 50 20.63 15.26 5.22
N THR A 51 20.65 14.14 5.93
CA THR A 51 20.61 12.78 5.37
C THR A 51 19.19 12.20 5.26
N ALA A 52 18.16 13.04 5.48
CA ALA A 52 16.76 12.61 5.44
C ALA A 52 16.40 11.92 4.11
N SER A 53 15.66 10.82 4.20
CA SER A 53 15.15 10.11 3.03
C SER A 53 14.16 10.97 2.23
N TYR A 54 13.83 10.52 1.01
CA TYR A 54 12.78 11.16 0.22
C TYR A 54 11.44 11.22 0.97
N ARG A 55 11.06 10.13 1.68
CA ARG A 55 9.80 10.07 2.42
C ARG A 55 9.78 10.96 3.65
N GLU A 56 10.90 11.12 4.35
CA GLU A 56 11.00 12.06 5.47
C GLU A 56 10.86 13.51 5.01
N LYS A 57 11.49 13.89 3.90
CA LYS A 57 11.33 15.21 3.28
C LYS A 57 9.89 15.44 2.83
N PHE A 58 9.30 14.46 2.14
CA PHE A 58 7.89 14.49 1.76
C PHE A 58 6.97 14.66 2.97
N ALA A 59 7.20 13.93 4.07
CA ALA A 59 6.42 14.04 5.30
C ALA A 59 6.47 15.45 5.90
N ALA A 60 7.64 16.08 5.90
CA ALA A 60 7.82 17.44 6.38
C ALA A 60 7.07 18.47 5.51
N GLU A 61 7.14 18.33 4.20
CA GLU A 61 6.44 19.18 3.23
C GLU A 61 4.91 19.02 3.33
N GLU A 62 4.41 17.80 3.48
CA GLU A 62 2.99 17.53 3.70
C GLU A 62 2.50 18.18 5.00
N LEU A 63 3.24 18.04 6.11
CA LEU A 63 2.89 18.67 7.37
C LEU A 63 2.78 20.20 7.21
N ALA A 64 3.80 20.84 6.62
CA ALA A 64 3.80 22.28 6.38
C ALA A 64 2.62 22.71 5.51
N SER A 65 2.36 21.99 4.42
CA SER A 65 1.27 22.27 3.49
C SER A 65 -0.10 22.21 4.16
N TYR A 66 -0.38 21.15 4.93
CA TYR A 66 -1.67 21.02 5.62
C TYR A 66 -1.84 22.05 6.75
N LEU A 67 -0.80 22.34 7.52
CA LEU A 67 -0.87 23.38 8.55
C LEU A 67 -1.10 24.77 7.94
N ASN A 68 -0.52 25.03 6.78
CA ASN A 68 -0.84 26.23 5.99
C ASN A 68 -2.30 26.25 5.54
N LYS A 69 -2.80 25.17 4.95
CA LYS A 69 -4.22 25.04 4.54
C LYS A 69 -5.19 25.28 5.70
N ILE A 70 -4.84 24.81 6.90
CA ILE A 70 -5.65 25.00 8.12
C ILE A 70 -5.68 26.45 8.57
N THR A 71 -4.53 27.13 8.58
CA THR A 71 -4.33 28.37 9.30
C THR A 71 -4.03 29.58 8.41
N GLY A 72 -3.58 29.36 7.19
CA GLY A 72 -3.02 30.39 6.31
C GLY A 72 -1.59 30.82 6.71
N LYS A 73 -0.94 30.13 7.69
CA LYS A 73 0.44 30.42 8.09
C LYS A 73 1.42 29.56 7.29
N GLU A 74 2.37 30.20 6.65
CA GLU A 74 3.50 29.51 6.04
C GLU A 74 4.51 29.09 7.10
N LEU A 75 4.96 27.84 7.03
CA LEU A 75 6.00 27.26 7.85
C LEU A 75 7.22 26.93 7.00
N SER A 76 8.39 27.24 7.50
CA SER A 76 9.65 26.85 6.86
C SER A 76 9.93 25.37 7.08
N VAL A 77 10.23 24.65 6.00
CA VAL A 77 10.85 23.32 6.07
C VAL A 77 12.34 23.49 5.88
N ILE A 78 13.14 23.15 6.89
CA ILE A 78 14.59 23.31 6.86
C ILE A 78 15.32 21.98 7.00
N THR A 79 16.51 21.94 6.44
CA THR A 79 17.45 20.84 6.65
C THR A 79 18.50 21.24 7.66
N VAL A 80 18.76 20.40 8.63
CA VAL A 80 19.75 20.66 9.69
C VAL A 80 20.78 19.54 9.77
N ASP A 81 22.03 19.94 10.05
CA ASP A 81 23.15 19.01 10.27
C ASP A 81 23.42 18.75 11.76
N SER A 82 22.66 19.42 12.63
CA SER A 82 22.83 19.38 14.10
C SER A 82 21.71 18.57 14.74
N SER A 83 22.05 17.90 15.85
CA SER A 83 21.04 17.26 16.72
C SER A 83 20.29 18.26 17.60
N MET A 84 20.68 19.53 17.62
CA MET A 84 19.98 20.56 18.39
C MET A 84 18.77 21.08 17.65
N VAL A 85 17.59 20.85 18.23
CA VAL A 85 16.30 21.31 17.71
C VAL A 85 15.82 22.48 18.57
N PRO A 86 15.64 23.70 17.98
CA PRO A 86 15.14 24.87 18.71
C PRO A 86 13.68 24.68 19.16
N ASP A 87 13.26 25.46 20.15
CA ASP A 87 11.85 25.58 20.52
C ASP A 87 11.03 26.07 19.34
N GLY A 88 9.75 25.72 19.29
CA GLY A 88 8.86 26.02 18.16
C GLY A 88 9.18 25.24 16.88
N THR A 89 9.85 24.10 16.99
CA THR A 89 10.20 23.25 15.85
C THR A 89 9.60 21.86 16.00
N ILE A 90 9.14 21.28 14.88
CA ILE A 90 8.83 19.85 14.77
C ILE A 90 9.93 19.16 13.96
N ALA A 91 10.63 18.23 14.58
CA ALA A 91 11.62 17.36 13.95
C ALA A 91 10.95 16.16 13.30
N ILE A 92 11.35 15.80 12.07
CA ILE A 92 10.79 14.71 11.30
C ILE A 92 11.86 13.65 11.01
N GLY A 93 11.50 12.39 11.21
CA GLY A 93 12.34 11.23 10.88
C GLY A 93 13.55 11.11 11.78
N GLU A 94 14.70 10.77 11.21
CA GLU A 94 15.95 10.49 11.93
C GLU A 94 16.41 11.67 12.81
N LEU A 95 16.06 12.91 12.47
CA LEU A 95 16.34 14.05 13.30
C LEU A 95 15.69 13.94 14.68
N SER A 96 14.49 13.37 14.77
CA SER A 96 13.78 13.14 16.04
C SER A 96 14.54 12.21 16.98
N VAL A 97 15.26 11.24 16.41
CA VAL A 97 16.09 10.28 17.17
C VAL A 97 17.43 10.91 17.54
N SER A 98 18.13 11.52 16.59
CA SER A 98 19.44 12.12 16.83
C SER A 98 19.39 13.29 17.81
N SER A 99 18.26 13.97 17.92
CA SER A 99 18.01 15.01 18.94
C SER A 99 17.60 14.49 20.32
N GLY A 100 17.40 13.17 20.46
CA GLY A 100 17.00 12.54 21.72
C GLY A 100 15.54 12.74 22.11
N MET A 101 14.68 13.27 21.22
CA MET A 101 13.25 13.46 21.48
C MET A 101 12.43 12.18 21.33
N ILE A 102 12.92 11.23 20.56
CA ILE A 102 12.39 9.86 20.43
C ILE A 102 13.56 8.89 20.55
N SER A 103 13.41 7.81 21.30
CA SER A 103 14.47 6.81 21.42
C SER A 103 14.33 5.66 20.41
N ARG A 104 15.43 4.99 20.08
CA ARG A 104 15.40 3.77 19.25
C ARG A 104 14.67 2.62 19.95
N GLU A 105 14.74 2.57 21.27
CA GLU A 105 14.06 1.58 22.10
C GLU A 105 12.54 1.69 21.98
N GLU A 106 11.99 2.90 21.82
CA GLU A 106 10.55 3.12 21.61
C GLU A 106 10.11 2.66 20.22
N LEU A 107 10.96 2.78 19.22
CA LEU A 107 10.63 2.42 17.82
C LEU A 107 10.65 0.91 17.60
N GLY A 108 11.49 0.16 18.31
CA GLY A 108 11.66 -1.28 18.10
C GLY A 108 10.35 -2.11 18.17
N PRO A 109 9.55 -1.97 19.23
CA PRO A 109 8.33 -2.77 19.43
C PRO A 109 7.16 -2.43 18.50
N ILE A 110 7.18 -1.27 17.83
CA ILE A 110 6.04 -0.78 17.04
C ILE A 110 5.97 -1.33 15.61
N GLY A 111 6.96 -2.14 15.20
CA GLY A 111 6.99 -2.76 13.87
C GLY A 111 7.39 -1.79 12.75
N GLU A 112 7.56 -2.33 11.54
CA GLU A 112 8.15 -1.60 10.41
C GLU A 112 7.39 -0.33 10.03
N ASP A 113 6.07 -0.35 10.04
CA ASP A 113 5.21 0.78 9.68
C ASP A 113 4.70 1.57 10.89
N GLY A 114 5.17 1.21 12.08
CA GLY A 114 4.84 1.93 13.31
C GLY A 114 5.54 3.28 13.40
N PHE A 115 5.01 4.14 14.24
CA PHE A 115 5.55 5.49 14.46
C PHE A 115 5.32 5.97 15.88
N VAL A 116 6.16 6.92 16.29
CA VAL A 116 6.03 7.70 17.52
C VAL A 116 5.84 9.18 17.18
N ILE A 117 4.91 9.81 17.87
CA ILE A 117 4.74 11.26 17.90
C ILE A 117 5.00 11.69 19.34
N ASN A 118 5.93 12.60 19.54
CA ASN A 118 6.20 13.20 20.84
C ASN A 118 6.17 14.73 20.73
N ILE A 119 5.26 15.37 21.46
CA ILE A 119 5.13 16.83 21.53
C ILE A 119 5.21 17.23 23.00
N ALA A 120 6.31 17.78 23.38
CA ALA A 120 6.60 18.21 24.74
C ALA A 120 7.58 19.39 24.73
N ASP A 121 7.62 20.17 25.80
CA ASP A 121 8.61 21.23 26.03
C ASP A 121 8.77 22.18 24.83
N ASN A 122 7.66 22.59 24.21
CA ASN A 122 7.60 23.47 23.04
C ASN A 122 8.28 22.95 21.79
N LYS A 123 8.49 21.64 21.70
CA LYS A 123 9.07 20.93 20.57
C LYS A 123 8.16 19.78 20.15
N GLY A 124 8.29 19.38 18.91
CA GLY A 124 7.65 18.19 18.38
C GLY A 124 8.64 17.26 17.69
N ALA A 125 8.35 15.97 17.74
CA ALA A 125 9.12 14.93 17.06
C ALA A 125 8.17 13.89 16.47
N ILE A 126 8.44 13.45 15.24
CA ILE A 126 7.70 12.38 14.57
C ILE A 126 8.71 11.47 13.88
N CYS A 127 8.72 10.19 14.26
CA CYS A 127 9.60 9.20 13.64
C CYS A 127 8.92 7.84 13.56
N GLY A 128 9.11 7.12 12.45
CA GLY A 128 8.77 5.72 12.29
C GLY A 128 9.98 4.82 12.48
N TRP A 129 9.74 3.50 12.66
CA TRP A 129 10.82 2.52 12.61
C TRP A 129 11.54 2.59 11.25
N ARG A 130 10.77 2.70 10.16
CA ARG A 130 11.26 3.08 8.84
C ARG A 130 10.59 4.38 8.37
N ASP A 131 11.07 4.97 7.30
CA ASP A 131 10.64 6.28 6.80
C ASP A 131 9.15 6.34 6.43
N LEU A 132 8.55 5.23 5.98
CA LEU A 132 7.11 5.15 5.72
C LEU A 132 6.28 5.35 7.00
N GLY A 133 6.72 4.78 8.13
CA GLY A 133 6.09 5.02 9.43
C GLY A 133 6.10 6.51 9.81
N THR A 134 7.16 7.23 9.48
CA THR A 134 7.23 8.70 9.68
C THR A 134 6.13 9.43 8.92
N VAL A 135 5.86 9.04 7.67
CA VAL A 135 4.76 9.62 6.87
C VAL A 135 3.40 9.36 7.53
N TYR A 136 3.17 8.14 8.02
CA TYR A 136 1.93 7.83 8.75
C TYR A 136 1.79 8.63 10.04
N GLY A 137 2.89 8.86 10.76
CA GLY A 137 2.91 9.72 11.94
C GLY A 137 2.50 11.15 11.65
N VAL A 138 2.94 11.71 10.52
CA VAL A 138 2.52 13.04 10.08
C VAL A 138 1.02 13.07 9.78
N TYR A 139 0.49 12.11 9.03
CA TYR A 139 -0.96 12.07 8.76
C TYR A 139 -1.78 11.82 10.03
N GLU A 140 -1.25 11.07 10.99
CA GLU A 140 -1.90 10.90 12.29
C GLU A 140 -1.94 12.23 13.07
N LEU A 141 -0.84 12.99 13.13
CA LEU A 141 -0.85 14.32 13.75
C LEU A 141 -1.87 15.25 13.07
N LEU A 142 -1.98 15.20 11.74
CA LEU A 142 -2.99 15.97 10.99
C LEU A 142 -4.41 15.57 11.37
N LYS A 143 -4.68 14.27 11.60
CA LYS A 143 -5.98 13.81 12.12
C LYS A 143 -6.25 14.34 13.53
N GLN A 144 -5.25 14.35 14.40
CA GLN A 144 -5.37 14.89 15.77
C GLN A 144 -5.72 16.40 15.78
N VAL A 145 -5.29 17.17 14.79
CA VAL A 145 -5.65 18.59 14.66
C VAL A 145 -6.94 18.82 13.86
N GLY A 146 -7.58 17.74 13.37
CA GLY A 146 -8.93 17.75 12.82
C GLY A 146 -9.05 17.56 11.32
N VAL A 147 -7.98 17.24 10.60
CA VAL A 147 -8.04 16.82 9.20
C VAL A 147 -8.68 15.44 9.13
N LYS A 148 -9.54 15.21 8.14
CA LYS A 148 -10.14 13.90 7.88
C LYS A 148 -9.91 13.50 6.44
N PHE A 149 -9.39 12.29 6.23
CA PHE A 149 -9.14 11.71 4.92
C PHE A 149 -10.14 10.58 4.67
N TYR A 150 -10.96 10.68 3.63
CA TYR A 150 -11.97 9.67 3.28
C TYR A 150 -11.68 8.96 1.97
N ALA A 151 -11.08 9.68 1.01
CA ALA A 151 -10.64 9.17 -0.28
C ALA A 151 -9.51 10.07 -0.82
N GLU A 152 -8.96 9.73 -1.99
CA GLU A 152 -7.91 10.50 -2.65
C GLU A 152 -8.28 11.98 -2.81
N ASP A 153 -9.50 12.23 -3.25
CA ASP A 153 -10.07 13.54 -3.58
C ASP A 153 -11.14 14.00 -2.57
N CYS A 154 -11.26 13.31 -1.44
CA CYS A 154 -12.25 13.60 -0.41
C CYS A 154 -11.58 13.76 0.95
N GLU A 155 -11.31 15.00 1.33
CA GLU A 155 -10.74 15.35 2.62
C GLU A 155 -11.50 16.55 3.24
N ILE A 156 -11.54 16.58 4.56
CA ILE A 156 -12.04 17.74 5.30
C ILE A 156 -10.87 18.40 6.01
N ILE A 157 -10.59 19.65 5.68
CA ILE A 157 -9.54 20.45 6.29
C ILE A 157 -10.21 21.55 7.12
N PRO A 158 -10.01 21.59 8.45
CA PRO A 158 -10.58 22.64 9.28
C PRO A 158 -9.93 23.99 8.94
N SER A 159 -10.69 25.08 9.05
CA SER A 159 -10.17 26.45 8.90
C SER A 159 -10.08 27.11 10.27
N LYS A 160 -8.87 27.41 10.73
CA LYS A 160 -8.60 27.99 12.07
C LYS A 160 -7.48 29.02 11.97
N SER A 161 -7.74 30.29 12.27
CA SER A 161 -6.68 31.31 12.36
C SER A 161 -5.72 31.07 13.54
N LYS A 162 -6.17 30.35 14.55
CA LYS A 162 -5.34 29.94 15.71
C LYS A 162 -5.46 28.43 15.89
N LEU A 163 -4.38 27.72 15.74
CA LEU A 163 -4.29 26.28 15.95
C LEU A 163 -3.38 26.01 17.15
N LYS A 164 -3.85 25.23 18.09
CA LYS A 164 -3.04 24.70 19.19
C LYS A 164 -2.81 23.22 18.96
N ILE A 165 -1.54 22.82 18.87
CA ILE A 165 -1.12 21.42 18.92
C ILE A 165 -0.81 21.12 20.40
N PRO A 166 -1.59 20.25 21.06
CA PRO A 166 -1.42 19.96 22.48
C PRO A 166 -0.18 19.10 22.72
N GLU A 167 0.23 19.04 23.96
CA GLU A 167 1.18 18.02 24.42
C GLU A 167 0.63 16.63 24.14
N LEU A 168 1.47 15.76 23.55
CA LEU A 168 1.05 14.48 23.01
C LEU A 168 2.23 13.51 22.99
N HIS A 169 2.00 12.28 23.48
CA HIS A 169 2.89 11.17 23.25
C HIS A 169 2.08 9.98 22.74
N LEU A 170 2.34 9.57 21.50
CA LEU A 170 1.69 8.44 20.85
C LEU A 170 2.74 7.51 20.27
N ALA A 171 2.68 6.23 20.63
CA ALA A 171 3.39 5.15 19.98
C ALA A 171 2.36 4.20 19.33
N ILE A 172 2.31 4.14 18.02
CA ILE A 172 1.30 3.37 17.28
C ILE A 172 1.97 2.26 16.50
N LYS A 173 1.52 1.04 16.77
CA LYS A 173 1.82 -0.16 15.99
C LYS A 173 0.60 -0.48 15.12
N PRO A 174 0.72 -0.55 13.79
CA PRO A 174 -0.36 -1.05 12.95
C PRO A 174 -0.73 -2.50 13.30
N HIS A 175 -2.02 -2.84 13.26
CA HIS A 175 -2.48 -4.20 13.51
C HIS A 175 -2.01 -5.21 12.45
N TYR A 176 -1.78 -4.73 11.21
CA TYR A 176 -1.38 -5.53 10.07
C TYR A 176 -0.13 -4.92 9.44
N ASP A 177 0.83 -5.75 9.09
CA ASP A 177 2.06 -5.33 8.41
C ASP A 177 1.78 -4.93 6.96
N LEU A 178 0.79 -5.57 6.32
CA LEU A 178 0.34 -5.24 4.97
C LEU A 178 -1.09 -4.71 4.99
N ARG A 179 -1.27 -3.48 4.52
CA ARG A 179 -2.56 -2.79 4.43
C ARG A 179 -2.72 -2.24 3.02
N THR A 180 -3.56 -2.88 2.22
CA THR A 180 -3.76 -2.48 0.83
C THR A 180 -5.23 -2.34 0.49
N ILE A 181 -5.52 -1.51 -0.50
CA ILE A 181 -6.84 -1.40 -1.10
C ILE A 181 -6.72 -1.55 -2.62
N PHE A 182 -7.46 -2.51 -3.18
CA PHE A 182 -7.49 -2.75 -4.62
C PHE A 182 -8.51 -1.79 -5.28
N LYS A 183 -8.14 -0.52 -5.35
CA LYS A 183 -8.92 0.51 -6.05
C LYS A 183 -8.01 1.25 -7.03
N TYR A 184 -8.47 1.47 -8.25
CA TYR A 184 -7.69 2.05 -9.33
C TYR A 184 -6.98 3.36 -8.93
N ASP A 185 -7.71 4.30 -8.32
CA ASP A 185 -7.17 5.60 -7.95
C ASP A 185 -6.11 5.54 -6.84
N VAL A 186 -6.28 4.62 -5.89
CA VAL A 186 -5.30 4.41 -4.80
C VAL A 186 -4.13 3.54 -5.29
N TYR A 187 -4.41 2.62 -6.20
CA TYR A 187 -3.45 1.62 -6.64
C TYR A 187 -2.53 2.10 -7.77
N PHE A 188 -3.03 2.92 -8.70
CA PHE A 188 -2.30 3.32 -9.91
C PHE A 188 -1.92 4.79 -9.98
N LYS A 189 -2.55 5.68 -9.22
CA LYS A 189 -2.32 7.13 -9.29
C LYS A 189 -1.23 7.67 -8.37
N GLY A 190 -0.52 6.80 -7.67
CA GLY A 190 0.64 7.20 -6.89
C GLY A 190 0.59 6.84 -5.41
N ILE A 191 1.67 7.18 -4.74
CA ILE A 191 1.98 6.78 -3.36
C ILE A 191 1.14 7.56 -2.35
N THR A 192 0.91 8.85 -2.62
CA THR A 192 0.29 9.79 -1.68
C THR A 192 -1.13 9.39 -1.23
N PRO A 193 -2.05 8.99 -2.12
CA PRO A 193 -3.39 8.58 -1.70
C PRO A 193 -3.39 7.39 -0.75
N SER A 194 -2.53 6.40 -0.98
CA SER A 194 -2.39 5.23 -0.11
C SER A 194 -1.93 5.64 1.28
N MET A 195 -0.90 6.47 1.38
CA MET A 195 -0.32 6.90 2.66
C MET A 195 -1.28 7.74 3.49
N LYS A 196 -2.03 8.67 2.87
CA LYS A 196 -3.06 9.48 3.55
C LYS A 196 -4.11 8.61 4.25
N LEU A 197 -4.47 7.49 3.65
CA LEU A 197 -5.46 6.56 4.15
C LEU A 197 -4.86 5.49 5.08
N GLY A 198 -3.55 5.51 5.29
CA GLY A 198 -2.83 4.53 6.13
C GLY A 198 -2.60 3.18 5.45
N TYR A 199 -2.72 3.11 4.12
CA TYR A 199 -2.43 1.91 3.35
C TYR A 199 -0.97 1.83 2.93
N THR A 200 -0.46 0.62 2.79
CA THR A 200 0.88 0.35 2.28
C THR A 200 0.94 0.71 0.79
N PRO A 201 1.88 1.56 0.36
CA PRO A 201 2.06 1.90 -1.05
C PRO A 201 2.44 0.68 -1.90
N ASN A 202 2.07 0.70 -3.18
CA ASN A 202 2.30 -0.41 -4.09
C ASN A 202 3.78 -0.76 -4.32
N ASP A 203 4.66 0.22 -4.28
CA ASP A 203 6.11 0.02 -4.40
C ASP A 203 6.70 -0.77 -3.23
N ASP A 204 6.04 -0.76 -2.06
CA ASP A 204 6.41 -1.56 -0.90
C ASP A 204 5.79 -2.97 -0.90
N MET A 205 4.74 -3.20 -1.68
CA MET A 205 3.96 -4.44 -1.63
C MET A 205 4.49 -5.60 -2.48
N GLY A 206 5.51 -5.38 -3.29
CA GLY A 206 6.00 -6.43 -4.18
C GLY A 206 5.08 -6.81 -5.35
N TYR A 207 3.96 -6.11 -5.54
CA TYR A 207 3.02 -6.37 -6.64
C TYR A 207 3.52 -5.94 -8.01
N HIS A 208 4.48 -5.04 -8.07
CA HIS A 208 5.03 -4.51 -9.29
C HIS A 208 6.49 -4.88 -9.42
N GLY A 209 6.78 -5.90 -10.19
CA GLY A 209 8.10 -6.27 -10.59
C GLY A 209 8.15 -6.47 -12.10
N ASP A 210 9.01 -5.73 -12.77
CA ASP A 210 9.38 -6.06 -14.14
C ASP A 210 10.38 -7.21 -14.12
N LEU A 211 10.04 -8.33 -14.73
CA LEU A 211 10.98 -9.42 -15.03
C LEU A 211 11.79 -9.15 -16.30
N GLY A 212 12.00 -7.88 -16.61
CA GLY A 212 12.87 -7.48 -17.71
C GLY A 212 12.24 -7.54 -19.10
N ALA A 213 10.93 -7.83 -19.22
CA ALA A 213 10.20 -7.61 -20.46
C ALA A 213 9.11 -6.55 -20.26
N PRO A 214 8.95 -5.58 -21.16
CA PRO A 214 7.87 -4.61 -21.06
C PRO A 214 6.51 -5.31 -20.98
N GLY A 215 5.76 -5.05 -19.89
CA GLY A 215 4.44 -5.62 -19.67
C GLY A 215 4.37 -6.91 -18.84
N GLU A 216 5.48 -7.50 -18.40
CA GLU A 216 5.50 -8.60 -17.45
C GLU A 216 5.51 -8.09 -16.01
N ARG A 217 4.42 -8.28 -15.28
CA ARG A 217 4.27 -7.82 -13.90
C ARG A 217 4.08 -9.00 -12.97
N ASN A 218 4.74 -9.00 -11.83
CA ASN A 218 4.49 -9.94 -10.75
C ASN A 218 3.21 -9.52 -10.01
N TRP A 219 2.09 -9.94 -10.58
CA TRP A 219 0.75 -9.60 -10.13
C TRP A 219 0.15 -10.71 -9.29
N VAL A 220 -1.02 -10.44 -8.69
CA VAL A 220 -1.80 -11.40 -7.91
C VAL A 220 -2.01 -12.77 -8.58
N HIS A 221 -1.92 -12.86 -9.91
CA HIS A 221 -1.97 -14.10 -10.69
C HIS A 221 -0.63 -14.35 -11.37
N SER A 222 0.38 -14.71 -10.58
CA SER A 222 1.76 -14.80 -11.04
C SER A 222 2.09 -16.00 -11.94
N ALA A 223 1.17 -16.96 -12.12
CA ALA A 223 1.42 -18.15 -12.91
C ALA A 223 1.89 -17.86 -14.34
N SER A 224 1.26 -16.89 -15.03
CA SER A 224 1.63 -16.48 -16.38
C SER A 224 2.96 -15.74 -16.45
N PHE A 225 3.37 -15.14 -15.35
CA PHE A 225 4.61 -14.46 -15.15
C PHE A 225 5.76 -15.46 -14.84
N MET A 226 5.52 -16.41 -13.94
CA MET A 226 6.47 -17.48 -13.61
C MET A 226 6.78 -18.33 -14.84
N MET A 227 5.75 -18.67 -15.63
CA MET A 227 5.84 -19.49 -16.85
C MET A 227 5.08 -18.84 -18.01
N PRO A 228 5.67 -17.83 -18.68
CA PRO A 228 5.03 -17.24 -19.86
C PRO A 228 4.86 -18.27 -20.99
N TYR A 229 3.61 -18.51 -21.41
CA TYR A 229 3.31 -19.47 -22.48
C TYR A 229 4.03 -19.15 -23.79
N ARG A 230 4.20 -17.86 -24.13
CA ARG A 230 4.93 -17.42 -25.33
C ARG A 230 6.40 -17.86 -25.35
N ILE A 231 6.99 -18.13 -24.17
CA ILE A 231 8.38 -18.61 -24.03
C ILE A 231 8.41 -20.14 -23.98
N PHE A 232 7.61 -20.74 -23.11
CA PHE A 232 7.72 -22.16 -22.78
C PHE A 232 6.69 -23.05 -23.47
N GLY A 233 5.55 -22.48 -23.91
CA GLY A 233 4.40 -23.30 -24.30
C GLY A 233 4.59 -24.18 -25.54
N LYS A 234 5.54 -23.83 -26.44
CA LYS A 234 5.84 -24.64 -27.63
C LYS A 234 6.80 -25.78 -27.31
N GLU A 235 7.80 -25.52 -26.48
CA GLU A 235 8.87 -26.49 -26.18
C GLU A 235 8.52 -27.35 -24.96
N HIS A 236 7.80 -26.78 -24.00
CA HIS A 236 7.42 -27.40 -22.73
C HIS A 236 5.90 -27.34 -22.49
N PRO A 237 5.06 -27.92 -23.35
CA PRO A 237 3.61 -27.93 -23.13
C PRO A 237 3.20 -28.61 -21.81
N GLU A 238 4.01 -29.53 -21.30
CA GLU A 238 3.82 -30.28 -20.04
C GLU A 238 3.91 -29.38 -18.79
N TYR A 239 4.44 -28.17 -18.90
CA TYR A 239 4.43 -27.19 -17.81
C TYR A 239 3.05 -26.60 -17.51
N PHE A 240 2.14 -26.69 -18.48
CA PHE A 240 0.79 -26.11 -18.41
C PHE A 240 -0.25 -27.16 -18.04
N ALA A 241 -1.37 -26.70 -17.45
CA ALA A 241 -2.42 -27.55 -16.94
C ALA A 241 -3.00 -28.47 -18.01
N LEU A 242 -3.23 -29.73 -17.66
CA LEU A 242 -3.98 -30.69 -18.45
C LEU A 242 -5.48 -30.49 -18.17
N ASN A 243 -6.31 -30.29 -19.19
CA ASN A 243 -7.75 -30.17 -19.04
C ASN A 243 -8.42 -31.56 -18.91
N LYS A 244 -9.76 -31.58 -18.73
CA LYS A 244 -10.53 -32.81 -18.61
C LYS A 244 -10.57 -33.63 -19.90
N SER A 245 -10.31 -33.02 -21.05
CA SER A 245 -10.26 -33.69 -22.36
C SER A 245 -8.87 -34.27 -22.66
N GLY A 246 -7.90 -34.15 -21.75
CA GLY A 246 -6.55 -34.65 -21.94
C GLY A 246 -5.64 -33.73 -22.76
N GLU A 247 -6.05 -32.49 -22.99
CA GLU A 247 -5.28 -31.50 -23.74
C GLU A 247 -4.60 -30.50 -22.79
N ARG A 248 -3.43 -29.99 -23.17
CA ARG A 248 -2.76 -28.91 -22.43
C ARG A 248 -3.45 -27.57 -22.72
N VAL A 249 -3.79 -26.86 -21.65
CA VAL A 249 -4.49 -25.56 -21.75
C VAL A 249 -3.51 -24.50 -22.28
N LYS A 250 -3.88 -23.87 -23.39
CA LYS A 250 -3.14 -22.74 -23.95
C LYS A 250 -3.66 -21.44 -23.31
N PRO A 251 -2.81 -20.67 -22.60
CA PRO A 251 -3.20 -19.34 -22.15
C PRO A 251 -3.53 -18.44 -23.34
N GLY A 252 -4.67 -17.74 -23.28
CA GLY A 252 -5.14 -16.86 -24.34
C GLY A 252 -6.28 -17.44 -25.20
N GLU A 253 -6.53 -18.74 -25.16
CA GLU A 253 -7.70 -19.39 -25.77
C GLU A 253 -8.81 -19.68 -24.72
N GLY A 254 -8.76 -19.01 -23.58
CA GLY A 254 -9.63 -19.16 -22.42
C GLY A 254 -9.11 -18.35 -21.24
N PRO A 255 -9.68 -18.51 -20.04
CA PRO A 255 -9.11 -17.87 -18.84
C PRO A 255 -7.65 -18.29 -18.70
N PRO A 256 -6.77 -17.41 -18.18
CA PRO A 256 -5.33 -17.65 -18.07
C PRO A 256 -5.08 -19.02 -17.43
N GLY A 257 -4.43 -19.91 -18.20
CA GLY A 257 -4.26 -21.31 -17.83
C GLY A 257 -3.41 -21.45 -16.59
N HIS A 258 -3.77 -22.39 -15.75
CA HIS A 258 -2.94 -22.79 -14.63
C HIS A 258 -1.72 -23.60 -15.09
N LEU A 259 -0.77 -23.76 -14.21
CA LEU A 259 0.42 -24.60 -14.41
C LEU A 259 0.16 -26.03 -13.96
N CYS A 260 0.99 -26.96 -14.43
CA CYS A 260 1.05 -28.32 -13.92
C CYS A 260 1.91 -28.33 -12.65
N LEU A 261 1.31 -28.04 -11.49
CA LEU A 261 2.02 -27.83 -10.23
C LEU A 261 2.82 -29.05 -9.73
N SER A 262 2.58 -30.25 -10.26
CA SER A 262 3.36 -31.46 -9.95
C SER A 262 4.55 -31.67 -10.88
N ASN A 263 4.75 -30.84 -11.90
CA ASN A 263 5.91 -30.91 -12.78
C ASN A 263 7.14 -30.27 -12.11
N MET A 264 8.15 -31.06 -11.81
CA MET A 264 9.33 -30.59 -11.05
C MET A 264 10.19 -29.65 -11.88
N GLU A 265 10.41 -29.92 -13.15
CA GLU A 265 11.20 -29.07 -14.05
C GLU A 265 10.57 -27.67 -14.20
N MET A 266 9.23 -27.60 -14.29
CA MET A 266 8.48 -26.33 -14.25
C MET A 266 8.71 -25.59 -12.92
N ARG A 267 8.70 -26.30 -11.78
CA ARG A 267 8.95 -25.68 -10.47
C ARG A 267 10.36 -25.10 -10.37
N GLU A 268 11.38 -25.85 -10.79
CA GLU A 268 12.78 -25.45 -10.80
C GLU A 268 12.97 -24.20 -11.68
N THR A 269 12.52 -24.26 -12.92
CA THR A 269 12.58 -23.12 -13.85
C THR A 269 11.84 -21.88 -13.32
N GLY A 270 10.66 -22.08 -12.70
CA GLY A 270 9.90 -21.00 -12.08
C GLY A 270 10.62 -20.37 -10.89
N ALA A 271 11.21 -21.19 -10.03
CA ALA A 271 11.98 -20.72 -8.88
C ALA A 271 13.26 -19.95 -9.30
N GLU A 272 13.97 -20.38 -10.33
CA GLU A 272 15.12 -19.65 -10.89
C GLU A 272 14.69 -18.26 -11.38
N ARG A 273 13.57 -18.16 -12.09
CA ARG A 273 13.02 -16.89 -12.54
C ARG A 273 12.61 -15.98 -11.37
N LEU A 274 12.05 -16.56 -10.31
CA LEU A 274 11.72 -15.82 -9.09
C LEU A 274 12.97 -15.28 -8.39
N LEU A 275 14.02 -16.10 -8.24
CA LEU A 275 15.29 -15.67 -7.66
C LEU A 275 15.91 -14.52 -8.46
N HIS A 276 15.88 -14.59 -9.79
CA HIS A 276 16.37 -13.51 -10.64
C HIS A 276 15.57 -12.20 -10.48
N LEU A 277 14.24 -12.30 -10.25
CA LEU A 277 13.43 -11.12 -9.92
C LEU A 277 13.84 -10.51 -8.57
N ILE A 278 14.04 -11.37 -7.55
CA ILE A 278 14.44 -10.93 -6.21
C ILE A 278 15.79 -10.21 -6.26
N GLU A 279 16.74 -10.75 -7.02
CA GLU A 279 18.07 -10.15 -7.23
C GLU A 279 18.00 -8.74 -7.82
N LYS A 280 17.06 -8.50 -8.74
CA LYS A 280 16.82 -7.17 -9.34
C LYS A 280 16.05 -6.21 -8.41
N GLN A 281 15.44 -6.71 -7.36
CA GLN A 281 14.55 -5.95 -6.49
C GLN A 281 14.87 -6.21 -5.00
N GLU A 282 16.12 -6.03 -4.64
CA GLU A 282 16.66 -6.34 -3.31
C GLU A 282 15.91 -5.64 -2.16
N ASN A 283 15.41 -4.44 -2.39
CA ASN A 283 14.71 -3.66 -1.36
C ASN A 283 13.29 -4.17 -1.08
N ARG A 284 12.74 -5.08 -1.90
CA ARG A 284 11.42 -5.65 -1.66
C ARG A 284 11.46 -6.73 -0.60
N THR A 285 10.46 -6.73 0.27
CA THR A 285 10.31 -7.69 1.36
C THR A 285 9.46 -8.90 0.98
N SER A 286 8.57 -8.76 0.00
CA SER A 286 7.63 -9.83 -0.40
C SER A 286 7.50 -9.98 -1.91
N PHE A 287 7.26 -11.23 -2.36
CA PHE A 287 7.10 -11.60 -3.75
C PHE A 287 5.90 -12.52 -3.91
N VAL A 288 5.24 -12.48 -5.07
CA VAL A 288 3.98 -13.18 -5.29
C VAL A 288 4.19 -14.50 -6.02
N VAL A 289 3.70 -15.60 -5.45
CA VAL A 289 3.62 -16.92 -6.09
C VAL A 289 2.18 -17.42 -5.93
N THR A 290 1.39 -17.32 -6.99
CA THR A 290 -0.04 -17.64 -6.97
C THR A 290 -0.46 -18.43 -8.20
N GLN A 291 -1.68 -18.93 -8.12
CA GLN A 291 -2.38 -19.54 -9.27
C GLN A 291 -2.72 -18.51 -10.36
N GLY A 292 -3.10 -18.97 -11.54
CA GLY A 292 -3.73 -18.16 -12.58
C GLY A 292 -5.13 -17.72 -12.17
N ASP A 293 -5.70 -16.75 -12.89
CA ASP A 293 -7.08 -16.28 -12.70
C ASP A 293 -8.07 -17.20 -13.41
N GLY A 294 -8.29 -18.38 -12.86
CA GLY A 294 -9.17 -19.39 -13.43
C GLY A 294 -10.00 -20.10 -12.36
N ARG A 295 -11.18 -20.59 -12.79
CA ARG A 295 -12.06 -21.38 -11.93
C ARG A 295 -11.50 -22.80 -11.73
N SER A 296 -12.11 -23.57 -10.83
CA SER A 296 -11.72 -24.95 -10.51
C SER A 296 -11.54 -25.86 -11.72
N ASN A 297 -12.28 -25.64 -12.81
CA ASN A 297 -12.18 -26.44 -14.04
C ASN A 297 -10.93 -26.15 -14.90
N SER A 298 -10.19 -25.08 -14.64
CA SER A 298 -8.95 -24.72 -15.33
C SER A 298 -7.68 -25.28 -14.67
N TRP A 299 -7.81 -25.90 -13.50
CA TRP A 299 -6.71 -26.55 -12.80
C TRP A 299 -6.31 -27.88 -13.46
N CYS A 300 -5.03 -28.22 -13.37
CA CYS A 300 -4.46 -29.41 -13.97
C CYS A 300 -5.17 -30.68 -13.51
N GLN A 301 -5.58 -31.50 -14.47
CA GLN A 301 -6.33 -32.75 -14.24
C GLN A 301 -5.44 -34.00 -14.30
N CYS A 302 -4.10 -33.87 -14.43
CA CYS A 302 -3.21 -35.03 -14.42
C CYS A 302 -3.22 -35.72 -13.03
N SER A 303 -2.92 -37.04 -13.06
CA SER A 303 -2.93 -37.87 -11.84
C SER A 303 -2.01 -37.35 -10.75
N ASN A 304 -0.82 -36.87 -11.14
CA ASN A 304 0.18 -36.37 -10.19
C ASN A 304 -0.30 -35.09 -9.49
N CYS A 305 -0.92 -34.14 -10.20
CA CYS A 305 -1.54 -32.98 -9.57
C CYS A 305 -2.68 -33.36 -8.63
N LYS A 306 -3.55 -34.30 -9.02
CA LYS A 306 -4.66 -34.77 -8.17
C LYS A 306 -4.15 -35.49 -6.91
N ALA A 307 -3.02 -36.16 -6.97
CA ALA A 307 -2.42 -36.82 -5.81
C ALA A 307 -1.91 -35.83 -4.74
N LEU A 308 -1.69 -34.57 -5.11
CA LEU A 308 -1.31 -33.51 -4.17
C LEU A 308 -2.50 -32.96 -3.39
N ASP A 309 -3.74 -33.12 -3.88
CA ASP A 309 -4.93 -32.69 -3.13
C ASP A 309 -5.17 -33.59 -1.91
N ALA A 310 -5.75 -33.06 -0.85
CA ALA A 310 -6.16 -33.86 0.32
C ALA A 310 -7.24 -34.86 -0.11
N ILE A 311 -8.24 -34.37 -0.86
CA ILE A 311 -9.26 -35.19 -1.52
C ILE A 311 -9.14 -34.93 -3.02
N PRO A 312 -8.74 -35.92 -3.83
CA PRO A 312 -8.46 -35.72 -5.24
C PRO A 312 -9.61 -35.05 -6.00
N GLY A 313 -9.36 -33.83 -6.50
CA GLY A 313 -10.30 -33.08 -7.35
C GLY A 313 -11.38 -32.30 -6.58
N ASP A 314 -11.36 -32.28 -5.25
CA ASP A 314 -12.32 -31.49 -4.44
C ASP A 314 -11.87 -30.02 -4.39
N HIS A 315 -10.84 -29.69 -3.64
CA HIS A 315 -10.21 -28.38 -3.66
C HIS A 315 -8.69 -28.48 -3.83
N MET A 316 -8.08 -27.42 -4.34
CA MET A 316 -6.71 -27.44 -4.83
C MET A 316 -5.74 -26.74 -3.88
N THR A 317 -6.14 -26.48 -2.65
CA THR A 317 -5.36 -25.71 -1.69
C THR A 317 -4.06 -26.41 -1.31
N ASP A 318 -4.11 -27.74 -1.04
CA ASP A 318 -2.93 -28.51 -0.69
C ASP A 318 -1.89 -28.54 -1.82
N ARG A 319 -2.32 -28.74 -3.08
CA ARG A 319 -1.40 -28.70 -4.23
C ARG A 319 -0.82 -27.32 -4.49
N LEU A 320 -1.63 -26.27 -4.29
CA LEU A 320 -1.13 -24.89 -4.39
C LEU A 320 -0.11 -24.61 -3.29
N MET A 321 -0.42 -25.00 -2.06
CA MET A 321 0.47 -24.77 -0.92
C MET A 321 1.77 -25.56 -1.05
N ASP A 322 1.74 -26.79 -1.57
CA ASP A 322 2.94 -27.57 -1.87
C ASP A 322 3.86 -26.86 -2.89
N TYR A 323 3.27 -26.26 -3.94
CA TYR A 323 4.01 -25.45 -4.91
C TYR A 323 4.54 -24.14 -4.32
N VAL A 324 3.72 -23.45 -3.52
CA VAL A 324 4.11 -22.19 -2.87
C VAL A 324 5.25 -22.43 -1.87
N ASN A 325 5.15 -23.47 -1.04
CA ASN A 325 6.18 -23.84 -0.09
C ASN A 325 7.50 -24.22 -0.77
N TYR A 326 7.44 -24.93 -1.92
CA TYR A 326 8.63 -25.20 -2.71
C TYR A 326 9.39 -23.91 -3.06
N ASN A 327 8.69 -22.92 -3.62
CA ASN A 327 9.28 -21.61 -3.95
C ASN A 327 9.73 -20.86 -2.68
N ALA A 328 8.95 -20.91 -1.61
CA ALA A 328 9.27 -20.24 -0.35
C ALA A 328 10.56 -20.77 0.28
N ARG A 329 10.81 -22.09 0.22
CA ARG A 329 12.05 -22.72 0.71
C ARG A 329 13.25 -22.31 -0.14
N VAL A 330 13.14 -22.37 -1.47
CA VAL A 330 14.19 -21.94 -2.41
C VAL A 330 14.56 -20.47 -2.17
N VAL A 331 13.56 -19.61 -1.97
CA VAL A 331 13.79 -18.19 -1.67
C VAL A 331 14.43 -18.00 -0.30
N ASN A 332 13.93 -18.68 0.73
CA ASN A 332 14.48 -18.54 2.09
C ASN A 332 15.91 -19.02 2.24
N GLU A 333 16.31 -20.04 1.46
CA GLU A 333 17.69 -20.54 1.42
C GLU A 333 18.66 -19.48 0.90
N LYS A 334 18.28 -18.75 -0.17
CA LYS A 334 19.15 -17.76 -0.83
C LYS A 334 18.97 -16.33 -0.26
N TYR A 335 17.75 -15.99 0.15
CA TYR A 335 17.36 -14.66 0.65
C TYR A 335 16.55 -14.78 1.94
N PRO A 336 17.18 -15.09 3.07
CA PRO A 336 16.50 -15.20 4.37
C PRO A 336 15.72 -13.92 4.71
N GLY A 337 14.48 -14.08 5.21
CA GLY A 337 13.61 -12.96 5.58
C GLY A 337 12.69 -12.45 4.46
N LYS A 338 12.91 -12.85 3.20
CA LYS A 338 11.95 -12.55 2.14
C LYS A 338 10.67 -13.38 2.31
N LYS A 339 9.52 -12.77 2.10
CA LYS A 339 8.21 -13.42 2.21
C LYS A 339 7.65 -13.79 0.82
N ILE A 340 6.88 -14.87 0.78
CA ILE A 340 6.13 -15.28 -0.41
C ILE A 340 4.64 -15.09 -0.14
N LEU A 341 3.99 -14.25 -0.93
CA LEU A 341 2.55 -14.01 -0.88
C LEU A 341 1.82 -14.93 -1.84
N THR A 342 0.78 -15.60 -1.36
CA THR A 342 -0.15 -16.38 -2.17
C THR A 342 -1.61 -16.02 -1.90
N LEU A 343 -2.54 -16.55 -2.70
CA LEU A 343 -3.97 -16.25 -2.59
C LEU A 343 -4.76 -17.48 -2.15
N ALA A 344 -5.62 -17.29 -1.15
CA ALA A 344 -6.78 -18.14 -0.90
C ALA A 344 -7.97 -17.54 -1.66
N TYR A 345 -8.30 -18.08 -2.85
CA TYR A 345 -9.15 -17.43 -3.84
C TYR A 345 -10.07 -18.40 -4.57
N THR A 346 -11.30 -18.01 -4.78
CA THR A 346 -12.38 -18.79 -5.38
C THR A 346 -12.67 -20.10 -4.62
N GLU A 347 -13.64 -20.87 -5.09
CA GLU A 347 -14.00 -22.19 -4.55
C GLU A 347 -12.84 -23.20 -4.61
N ALA A 348 -11.84 -22.93 -5.46
CA ALA A 348 -10.73 -23.84 -5.65
C ALA A 348 -9.74 -23.85 -4.50
N THR A 349 -9.49 -22.69 -3.90
CA THR A 349 -8.43 -22.52 -2.87
C THR A 349 -8.84 -21.63 -1.70
N SER A 350 -10.11 -21.25 -1.53
CA SER A 350 -10.59 -20.45 -0.40
C SER A 350 -10.50 -21.20 0.93
N ARG A 351 -10.79 -22.52 0.90
CA ARG A 351 -10.65 -23.38 2.09
C ARG A 351 -9.19 -23.55 2.49
N PRO A 352 -8.86 -23.51 3.79
CA PRO A 352 -7.49 -23.76 4.24
C PRO A 352 -7.02 -25.17 3.90
N PRO A 353 -5.70 -25.40 3.79
CA PRO A 353 -5.16 -26.71 3.45
C PRO A 353 -5.42 -27.73 4.57
N GLU A 354 -5.51 -28.98 4.21
CA GLU A 354 -5.70 -30.07 5.18
C GLU A 354 -4.40 -30.75 5.56
N ARG A 355 -3.47 -30.93 4.61
CA ARG A 355 -2.22 -31.69 4.78
C ARG A 355 -0.96 -30.85 4.68
N VAL A 356 -0.95 -29.83 3.83
CA VAL A 356 0.24 -29.05 3.51
C VAL A 356 0.13 -27.66 4.13
N MET A 357 0.70 -27.47 5.32
CA MET A 357 0.68 -26.18 6.01
C MET A 357 1.59 -25.15 5.32
N PRO A 358 1.26 -23.85 5.37
CA PRO A 358 2.15 -22.79 4.91
C PRO A 358 3.49 -22.81 5.65
N ASP A 359 4.60 -22.65 4.92
CA ASP A 359 5.92 -22.46 5.53
C ASP A 359 6.01 -21.07 6.22
N PRO A 360 6.90 -20.87 7.21
CA PRO A 360 6.97 -19.64 8.03
C PRO A 360 7.18 -18.33 7.26
N ASN A 361 7.71 -18.39 6.05
CA ASN A 361 7.89 -17.24 5.18
C ASN A 361 6.78 -17.09 4.13
N VAL A 362 5.69 -17.86 4.23
CA VAL A 362 4.51 -17.73 3.37
C VAL A 362 3.48 -16.82 4.04
N MET A 363 2.96 -15.87 3.28
CA MET A 363 1.80 -15.05 3.64
C MET A 363 0.62 -15.44 2.74
N VAL A 364 -0.55 -15.59 3.33
CA VAL A 364 -1.78 -15.92 2.60
C VAL A 364 -2.72 -14.73 2.60
N MET A 365 -3.10 -14.25 1.43
CA MET A 365 -4.16 -13.27 1.27
C MET A 365 -5.48 -14.03 1.05
N TYR A 366 -6.36 -14.02 2.04
CA TYR A 366 -7.72 -14.52 1.90
C TYR A 366 -8.55 -13.52 1.09
N CYS A 367 -9.10 -13.97 -0.03
CA CYS A 367 -9.90 -13.16 -0.93
C CYS A 367 -11.38 -13.58 -0.79
N PRO A 368 -12.19 -12.84 0.01
CA PRO A 368 -13.61 -13.14 0.14
C PRO A 368 -14.29 -12.98 -1.23
N TYR A 369 -14.94 -14.04 -1.70
CA TYR A 369 -15.55 -14.12 -3.03
C TYR A 369 -16.87 -14.88 -2.97
N PRO A 370 -17.93 -14.48 -3.70
CA PRO A 370 -19.13 -15.31 -3.85
C PRO A 370 -18.81 -16.66 -4.51
N PRO A 371 -19.43 -17.76 -4.09
CA PRO A 371 -20.57 -17.84 -3.17
C PRO A 371 -20.24 -17.90 -1.68
N GLN A 372 -18.96 -17.96 -1.26
CA GLN A 372 -18.57 -18.09 0.16
C GLN A 372 -18.94 -16.85 0.97
N THR A 373 -18.92 -15.68 0.34
CA THR A 373 -19.28 -14.39 0.93
C THR A 373 -20.34 -13.67 0.10
N PRO A 374 -21.60 -14.15 0.09
CA PRO A 374 -22.66 -13.58 -0.75
C PRO A 374 -23.08 -12.16 -0.33
N CYS A 375 -22.98 -11.83 0.95
CA CYS A 375 -23.30 -10.51 1.45
C CYS A 375 -22.12 -9.56 1.33
N GLN A 376 -22.14 -8.70 0.31
CA GLN A 376 -21.11 -7.70 0.05
C GLN A 376 -21.36 -6.36 0.75
N SER A 377 -22.52 -6.20 1.42
CA SER A 377 -22.94 -4.96 2.06
C SER A 377 -22.55 -4.87 3.54
N HIS A 378 -22.23 -6.00 4.15
CA HIS A 378 -21.86 -6.12 5.56
C HIS A 378 -20.45 -6.70 5.71
N GLY A 379 -19.94 -6.75 6.95
CA GLY A 379 -18.67 -7.38 7.28
C GLY A 379 -18.66 -8.89 7.03
N LEU A 380 -17.49 -9.50 7.10
CA LEU A 380 -17.34 -10.94 6.93
C LEU A 380 -18.09 -11.74 8.02
N ASP A 381 -18.31 -11.16 9.19
CA ASP A 381 -19.06 -11.73 10.32
C ASP A 381 -20.60 -11.73 10.11
N CYS A 382 -21.10 -11.17 9.01
CA CYS A 382 -22.51 -11.28 8.62
C CYS A 382 -22.92 -12.77 8.56
N PRO A 383 -24.08 -13.18 9.12
CA PRO A 383 -24.55 -14.56 9.09
C PRO A 383 -24.61 -15.18 7.69
N GLU A 384 -24.90 -14.39 6.66
CA GLU A 384 -24.89 -14.83 5.26
C GLU A 384 -23.48 -15.18 4.76
N ASN A 385 -22.43 -14.63 5.37
CA ASN A 385 -21.03 -14.86 5.05
C ASN A 385 -20.39 -15.97 5.91
N SER A 386 -21.17 -16.73 6.66
CA SER A 386 -20.68 -17.70 7.66
C SER A 386 -19.66 -18.71 7.10
N GLN A 387 -19.83 -19.16 5.85
CA GLN A 387 -18.86 -20.02 5.20
C GLN A 387 -17.53 -19.32 5.00
N GLY A 388 -17.51 -18.14 4.40
CA GLY A 388 -16.28 -17.39 4.16
C GLY A 388 -15.59 -16.96 5.46
N PHE A 389 -16.37 -16.64 6.49
CA PHE A 389 -15.83 -16.33 7.81
C PHE A 389 -15.15 -17.54 8.46
N ALA A 390 -15.76 -18.73 8.38
CA ALA A 390 -15.16 -19.97 8.88
C ALA A 390 -13.88 -20.34 8.11
N GLU A 391 -13.85 -20.15 6.79
CA GLU A 391 -12.65 -20.36 5.97
C GLU A 391 -11.52 -19.41 6.39
N LEU A 392 -11.81 -18.12 6.60
CA LEU A 392 -10.83 -17.14 7.09
C LEU A 392 -10.28 -17.54 8.48
N GLN A 393 -11.15 -17.94 9.41
CA GLN A 393 -10.72 -18.40 10.73
C GLN A 393 -9.79 -19.62 10.61
N GLY A 394 -10.14 -20.59 9.76
CA GLY A 394 -9.30 -21.75 9.52
C GLY A 394 -7.92 -21.39 8.90
N TRP A 395 -7.84 -20.35 8.09
CA TRP A 395 -6.57 -19.85 7.60
C TRP A 395 -5.74 -19.18 8.71
N ILE A 396 -6.38 -18.38 9.57
CA ILE A 396 -5.70 -17.75 10.74
C ILE A 396 -5.10 -18.81 11.66
N GLU A 397 -5.81 -19.93 11.88
CA GLU A 397 -5.32 -21.03 12.70
C GLU A 397 -4.13 -21.78 12.09
N LYS A 398 -4.03 -21.82 10.76
CA LYS A 398 -3.01 -22.62 10.02
C LYS A 398 -1.83 -21.81 9.50
N CYS A 399 -1.94 -20.48 9.46
CA CYS A 399 -0.84 -19.60 9.12
C CYS A 399 -0.03 -19.24 10.36
N PRO A 400 1.32 -19.41 10.33
CA PRO A 400 2.19 -19.11 11.46
C PRO A 400 2.31 -17.61 11.75
#